data_5ad8df3260b8b02e89391fa7a3bc86eb
#
_entry.id   5ad8df3260b8b02e89391fa7a3bc86eb
#
_cell.length_a   1.000
_cell.length_b   1.000
_cell.length_c   1.000
_cell.angle_alpha   90.00
_cell.angle_beta   90.00
_cell.angle_gamma   90.00
#
_symmetry.space_group_name_H-M   'P 1'
#
loop_
_entity.id
_entity.type
_entity.pdbx_description
1 polymer ?
#
loop_
_entity_poly.entity_id
_entity_poly.type
_entity_poly.pdbx_seq_one_letter_code
_entity_poly.pdbx_strand_id
1 'polypeptide(L)'
;MHILIHEDRKLLGRAAAAQAAAAIQRSIRARGKARVIAACTASQIEFLEELTATPGIEWPRVELFHLDEYIGLPMTHPASFCKYLQDRLIAKTGITMFHLLNGEQDPGEMIRQTSEAIRCAAVDVAFVGIGENGHLAFNDPPADFVTEEPYIVVELDEICRRQQVEEGWFPLLEKVPRRAISMSVKQVLKAKEILAIVPGHLKAVAIQACFEDAVSPAAPASILRTHPNAAIYLDKESASLLKSETLRALAHST
;
A
#
# COMPACT_ATOMS: atom_id res chain seq x y z
N MET A 1 -3.39 11.93 11.88
CA MET A 1 -2.53 10.76 11.64
C MET A 1 -2.14 10.11 12.96
N HIS A 2 -2.11 8.78 13.03
CA HIS A 2 -1.68 8.01 14.20
C HIS A 2 -0.56 7.05 13.81
N ILE A 3 0.44 6.89 14.69
CA ILE A 3 1.46 5.84 14.55
C ILE A 3 1.22 4.84 15.68
N LEU A 4 1.12 3.56 15.32
CA LEU A 4 0.76 2.45 16.21
C LEU A 4 1.90 1.43 16.17
N ILE A 5 2.58 1.23 17.30
CA ILE A 5 3.74 0.34 17.39
C ILE A 5 3.35 -0.94 18.12
N HIS A 6 3.58 -2.07 17.47
CA HIS A 6 3.29 -3.41 17.96
C HIS A 6 4.57 -4.19 18.26
N GLU A 7 4.43 -5.25 19.05
CA GLU A 7 5.58 -6.09 19.45
C GLU A 7 6.28 -6.71 18.25
N ASP A 8 5.48 -7.24 17.32
CA ASP A 8 5.94 -7.95 16.13
C ASP A 8 4.99 -7.75 14.94
N ARG A 9 5.41 -8.25 13.78
CA ARG A 9 4.66 -8.16 12.52
C ARG A 9 3.30 -8.88 12.54
N LYS A 10 3.12 -9.91 13.37
CA LYS A 10 1.83 -10.63 13.49
C LYS A 10 0.81 -9.80 14.27
N LEU A 11 1.21 -9.24 15.40
CA LEU A 11 0.35 -8.35 16.18
C LEU A 11 0.02 -7.07 15.41
N LEU A 12 1.00 -6.54 14.66
CA LEU A 12 0.79 -5.43 13.73
C LEU A 12 -0.27 -5.81 12.68
N GLY A 13 -0.10 -6.93 11.99
CA GLY A 13 -1.02 -7.41 10.95
C GLY A 13 -2.44 -7.60 11.47
N ARG A 14 -2.58 -8.20 12.65
CA ARG A 14 -3.88 -8.39 13.33
C ARG A 14 -4.56 -7.07 13.66
N ALA A 15 -3.84 -6.11 14.22
CA ALA A 15 -4.39 -4.81 14.59
C ALA A 15 -4.82 -4.02 13.35
N ALA A 16 -3.99 -3.99 12.31
CA ALA A 16 -4.32 -3.35 11.03
C ALA A 16 -5.54 -4.01 10.37
N ALA A 17 -5.63 -5.35 10.38
CA ALA A 17 -6.76 -6.10 9.83
C ALA A 17 -8.07 -5.79 10.56
N ALA A 18 -8.04 -5.65 11.88
CA ALA A 18 -9.22 -5.27 12.65
C ALA A 18 -9.75 -3.88 12.26
N GLN A 19 -8.85 -2.89 12.10
CA GLN A 19 -9.24 -1.55 11.66
C GLN A 19 -9.74 -1.56 10.21
N ALA A 20 -9.06 -2.28 9.31
CA ALA A 20 -9.47 -2.44 7.91
C ALA A 20 -10.87 -3.06 7.80
N ALA A 21 -11.14 -4.15 8.52
CA ALA A 21 -12.44 -4.79 8.56
C ALA A 21 -13.53 -3.84 9.06
N ALA A 22 -13.27 -3.10 10.13
CA ALA A 22 -14.20 -2.10 10.65
C ALA A 22 -14.48 -0.99 9.63
N ALA A 23 -13.47 -0.50 8.90
CA ALA A 23 -13.62 0.52 7.85
C ALA A 23 -14.49 0.01 6.69
N ILE A 24 -14.21 -1.20 6.20
CA ILE A 24 -14.98 -1.86 5.13
C ILE A 24 -16.44 -2.04 5.57
N GLN A 25 -16.67 -2.62 6.75
CA GLN A 25 -18.02 -2.86 7.28
C GLN A 25 -18.80 -1.56 7.49
N ARG A 26 -18.16 -0.50 8.02
CA ARG A 26 -18.79 0.84 8.14
C ARG A 26 -19.25 1.36 6.77
N SER A 27 -18.39 1.22 5.75
CA SER A 27 -18.68 1.68 4.40
C SER A 27 -19.84 0.90 3.77
N ILE A 28 -19.84 -0.43 3.92
CA ILE A 28 -20.92 -1.29 3.43
C ILE A 28 -22.24 -0.94 4.13
N ARG A 29 -22.25 -0.80 5.45
CA ARG A 29 -23.47 -0.40 6.20
C ARG A 29 -24.00 0.96 5.76
N ALA A 30 -23.11 1.92 5.51
CA ALA A 30 -23.52 3.29 5.18
C ALA A 30 -23.99 3.47 3.73
N ARG A 31 -23.41 2.72 2.78
CA ARG A 31 -23.62 2.96 1.33
C ARG A 31 -23.90 1.70 0.50
N GLY A 32 -23.99 0.54 1.13
CA GLY A 32 -24.20 -0.74 0.46
C GLY A 32 -22.96 -1.33 -0.21
N LYS A 33 -21.82 -0.61 -0.22
CA LYS A 33 -20.54 -1.06 -0.79
C LYS A 33 -19.35 -0.37 -0.12
N ALA A 34 -18.16 -0.96 -0.28
CA ALA A 34 -16.88 -0.37 0.09
C ALA A 34 -15.92 -0.37 -1.11
N ARG A 35 -15.13 0.69 -1.27
CA ARG A 35 -14.08 0.80 -2.29
C ARG A 35 -12.71 0.82 -1.61
N VAL A 36 -11.86 -0.12 -2.00
CA VAL A 36 -10.61 -0.44 -1.31
C VAL A 36 -9.44 -0.40 -2.29
N ILE A 37 -8.34 0.23 -1.89
CA ILE A 37 -7.04 0.10 -2.56
C ILE A 37 -6.20 -0.91 -1.79
N ALA A 38 -5.51 -1.82 -2.48
CA ALA A 38 -4.62 -2.79 -1.84
C ALA A 38 -3.24 -2.83 -2.47
N ALA A 39 -2.21 -2.73 -1.61
CA ALA A 39 -0.82 -2.97 -1.92
C ALA A 39 -0.47 -4.47 -1.92
N CYS A 40 0.63 -4.82 -2.57
CA CYS A 40 1.08 -6.19 -2.83
C CYS A 40 2.57 -6.33 -2.52
N THR A 41 2.93 -6.55 -1.28
CA THR A 41 4.35 -6.78 -0.91
C THR A 41 4.46 -7.77 0.25
N ALA A 42 5.67 -8.18 0.57
CA ALA A 42 5.94 -9.05 1.72
C ALA A 42 5.45 -8.45 3.05
N SER A 43 5.38 -7.11 3.15
CA SER A 43 4.86 -6.42 4.34
C SER A 43 3.36 -6.61 4.57
N GLN A 44 2.60 -7.00 3.53
CA GLN A 44 1.15 -7.14 3.59
C GLN A 44 0.69 -8.58 3.94
N ILE A 45 1.60 -9.54 4.04
CA ILE A 45 1.25 -10.97 4.14
C ILE A 45 0.40 -11.25 5.38
N GLU A 46 0.92 -10.94 6.57
CA GLU A 46 0.23 -11.22 7.83
C GLU A 46 -1.06 -10.39 7.96
N PHE A 47 -1.03 -9.15 7.48
CA PHE A 47 -2.21 -8.30 7.44
C PHE A 47 -3.32 -8.90 6.58
N LEU A 48 -3.02 -9.33 5.35
CA LEU A 48 -4.04 -9.92 4.45
C LEU A 48 -4.52 -11.29 4.95
N GLU A 49 -3.66 -12.09 5.57
CA GLU A 49 -4.06 -13.34 6.20
C GLU A 49 -5.10 -13.12 7.30
N GLU A 50 -4.86 -12.18 8.20
CA GLU A 50 -5.78 -11.83 9.29
C GLU A 50 -7.05 -11.16 8.72
N LEU A 51 -6.93 -10.26 7.74
CA LEU A 51 -8.07 -9.56 7.14
C LEU A 51 -9.02 -10.53 6.43
N THR A 52 -8.47 -11.45 5.63
CA THR A 52 -9.29 -12.44 4.89
C THR A 52 -9.94 -13.46 5.81
N ALA A 53 -9.36 -13.71 6.99
CA ALA A 53 -9.92 -14.58 8.02
C ALA A 53 -10.95 -13.86 8.92
N THR A 54 -11.02 -12.52 8.88
CA THR A 54 -11.91 -11.73 9.73
C THR A 54 -13.38 -11.94 9.33
N PRO A 55 -14.26 -12.39 10.23
CA PRO A 55 -15.66 -12.63 9.91
C PRO A 55 -16.46 -11.34 9.71
N GLY A 56 -17.59 -11.45 9.02
CA GLY A 56 -18.58 -10.38 8.92
C GLY A 56 -18.29 -9.32 7.85
N ILE A 57 -17.29 -9.51 7.00
CA ILE A 57 -17.07 -8.67 5.82
C ILE A 57 -17.89 -9.27 4.65
N GLU A 58 -18.83 -8.49 4.10
CA GLU A 58 -19.58 -8.86 2.90
C GLU A 58 -18.74 -8.60 1.65
N TRP A 59 -17.76 -9.46 1.38
CA TRP A 59 -16.78 -9.31 0.31
C TRP A 59 -17.38 -9.09 -1.10
N PRO A 60 -18.51 -9.67 -1.49
CA PRO A 60 -19.15 -9.35 -2.78
C PRO A 60 -19.58 -7.88 -2.93
N ARG A 61 -19.60 -7.11 -1.84
CA ARG A 61 -19.87 -5.66 -1.83
C ARG A 61 -18.60 -4.80 -1.81
N VAL A 62 -17.43 -5.43 -1.93
CA VAL A 62 -16.13 -4.73 -1.98
C VAL A 62 -15.70 -4.58 -3.42
N GLU A 63 -15.38 -3.34 -3.81
CA GLU A 63 -14.74 -2.98 -5.07
C GLU A 63 -13.26 -2.73 -4.81
N LEU A 64 -12.39 -3.56 -5.41
CA LEU A 64 -10.95 -3.57 -5.18
C LEU A 64 -10.20 -2.85 -6.29
N PHE A 65 -9.28 -1.97 -5.93
CA PHE A 65 -8.33 -1.30 -6.83
C PHE A 65 -6.92 -1.74 -6.52
N HIS A 66 -6.21 -2.17 -7.55
CA HIS A 66 -4.80 -2.50 -7.48
C HIS A 66 -3.97 -1.23 -7.35
N LEU A 67 -2.96 -1.23 -6.47
CA LEU A 67 -2.14 -0.05 -6.21
C LEU A 67 -1.12 0.18 -7.32
N ASP A 68 -0.42 -0.86 -7.74
CA ASP A 68 0.71 -0.78 -8.69
C ASP A 68 1.03 -2.15 -9.32
N GLU A 69 1.66 -2.15 -10.49
CA GLU A 69 2.12 -3.36 -11.18
C GLU A 69 3.26 -3.06 -12.15
N TYR A 70 4.15 -4.01 -12.33
CA TYR A 70 5.24 -3.94 -13.30
C TYR A 70 4.73 -3.96 -14.75
N ILE A 71 5.29 -3.12 -15.61
CA ILE A 71 5.03 -3.15 -17.05
C ILE A 71 5.86 -4.26 -17.70
N GLY A 72 5.21 -5.08 -18.53
CA GLY A 72 5.84 -6.18 -19.26
C GLY A 72 5.98 -7.48 -18.47
N LEU A 73 5.44 -7.55 -17.24
CA LEU A 73 5.47 -8.76 -16.44
C LEU A 73 4.16 -9.55 -16.61
N PRO A 74 4.22 -10.85 -16.99
CA PRO A 74 3.02 -11.68 -17.09
C PRO A 74 2.29 -11.80 -15.76
N MET A 75 0.96 -11.76 -15.78
CA MET A 75 0.13 -11.94 -14.59
C MET A 75 0.36 -13.29 -13.88
N THR A 76 0.91 -14.28 -14.60
CA THR A 76 1.26 -15.60 -14.04
C THR A 76 2.64 -15.64 -13.39
N HIS A 77 3.45 -14.60 -13.56
CA HIS A 77 4.81 -14.55 -12.98
C HIS A 77 4.73 -14.52 -11.45
N PRO A 78 5.59 -15.26 -10.72
CA PRO A 78 5.56 -15.28 -9.25
C PRO A 78 5.67 -13.91 -8.58
N ALA A 79 6.39 -12.96 -9.22
CA ALA A 79 6.55 -11.60 -8.75
C ALA A 79 5.42 -10.64 -9.20
N SER A 80 4.43 -11.09 -9.98
CA SER A 80 3.31 -10.22 -10.37
C SER A 80 2.45 -9.89 -9.16
N PHE A 81 2.16 -8.62 -8.99
CA PHE A 81 1.27 -8.14 -7.94
C PHE A 81 -0.20 -8.48 -8.25
N CYS A 82 -0.57 -8.62 -9.53
CA CYS A 82 -1.85 -9.22 -9.91
C CYS A 82 -1.99 -10.62 -9.35
N LYS A 83 -0.97 -11.48 -9.54
CA LYS A 83 -0.97 -12.83 -8.99
C LYS A 83 -1.06 -12.81 -7.47
N TYR A 84 -0.32 -11.93 -6.83
CA TYR A 84 -0.34 -11.77 -5.39
C TYR A 84 -1.75 -11.48 -4.86
N LEU A 85 -2.47 -10.49 -5.43
CA LEU A 85 -3.84 -10.18 -5.03
C LEU A 85 -4.82 -11.30 -5.36
N GLN A 86 -4.64 -11.94 -6.52
CA GLN A 86 -5.48 -13.06 -6.93
C GLN A 86 -5.42 -14.20 -5.89
N ASP A 87 -4.20 -14.59 -5.51
CA ASP A 87 -3.97 -15.74 -4.63
C ASP A 87 -4.27 -15.42 -3.14
N ARG A 88 -3.93 -14.20 -2.68
CA ARG A 88 -3.97 -13.85 -1.26
C ARG A 88 -5.21 -13.11 -0.81
N LEU A 89 -5.94 -12.49 -1.72
CA LEU A 89 -7.14 -11.72 -1.39
C LEU A 89 -8.36 -12.21 -2.16
N ILE A 90 -8.35 -12.15 -3.49
CA ILE A 90 -9.53 -12.39 -4.32
C ILE A 90 -10.04 -13.83 -4.18
N ALA A 91 -9.16 -14.82 -4.37
CA ALA A 91 -9.52 -16.24 -4.27
C ALA A 91 -10.00 -16.64 -2.87
N LYS A 92 -9.53 -15.96 -1.82
CA LYS A 92 -9.90 -16.26 -0.42
C LYS A 92 -11.24 -15.63 -0.01
N THR A 93 -11.64 -14.52 -0.64
CA THR A 93 -12.76 -13.69 -0.18
C THR A 93 -13.97 -13.74 -1.09
N GLY A 94 -13.78 -14.12 -2.35
CA GLY A 94 -14.85 -14.11 -3.35
C GLY A 94 -15.24 -12.70 -3.81
N ILE A 95 -14.33 -11.72 -3.72
CA ILE A 95 -14.51 -10.41 -4.36
C ILE A 95 -14.75 -10.63 -5.85
N THR A 96 -15.82 -10.03 -6.37
CA THR A 96 -16.20 -10.14 -7.79
C THR A 96 -15.96 -8.85 -8.57
N MET A 97 -15.79 -7.72 -7.89
CA MET A 97 -15.56 -6.41 -8.50
C MET A 97 -14.13 -5.96 -8.19
N PHE A 98 -13.25 -6.03 -9.17
CA PHE A 98 -11.85 -5.65 -9.01
C PHE A 98 -11.26 -5.06 -10.29
N HIS A 99 -10.32 -4.15 -10.12
CA HIS A 99 -9.58 -3.46 -11.17
C HIS A 99 -8.09 -3.77 -11.01
N LEU A 100 -7.66 -4.89 -11.59
CA LEU A 100 -6.25 -5.29 -11.60
C LEU A 100 -5.51 -4.64 -12.76
N LEU A 101 -4.27 -4.22 -12.51
CA LEU A 101 -3.37 -3.69 -13.53
C LEU A 101 -2.68 -4.85 -14.24
N ASN A 102 -3.00 -5.08 -15.50
CA ASN A 102 -2.32 -6.13 -16.28
C ASN A 102 -1.07 -5.55 -16.95
N GLY A 103 0.11 -5.97 -16.48
CA GLY A 103 1.40 -5.49 -16.99
C GLY A 103 1.70 -5.84 -18.45
N GLU A 104 0.98 -6.80 -19.05
CA GLU A 104 1.15 -7.20 -20.46
C GLU A 104 0.29 -6.37 -21.42
N GLN A 105 -0.67 -5.60 -20.91
CA GLN A 105 -1.50 -4.73 -21.74
C GLN A 105 -0.81 -3.39 -22.02
N ASP A 106 -1.37 -2.62 -22.96
CA ASP A 106 -0.91 -1.26 -23.21
C ASP A 106 -1.08 -0.40 -21.96
N PRO A 107 0.00 0.20 -21.44
CA PRO A 107 -0.06 0.96 -20.19
C PRO A 107 -1.01 2.15 -20.24
N GLY A 108 -1.10 2.82 -21.42
CA GLY A 108 -1.99 3.98 -21.58
C GLY A 108 -3.47 3.58 -21.48
N GLU A 109 -3.84 2.48 -22.13
CA GLU A 109 -5.21 1.96 -22.05
C GLU A 109 -5.54 1.45 -20.64
N MET A 110 -4.60 0.75 -19.99
CA MET A 110 -4.79 0.27 -18.62
C MET A 110 -4.99 1.43 -17.63
N ILE A 111 -4.15 2.47 -17.73
CA ILE A 111 -4.28 3.69 -16.92
C ILE A 111 -5.62 4.38 -17.19
N ARG A 112 -6.03 4.53 -18.45
CA ARG A 112 -7.30 5.16 -18.80
C ARG A 112 -8.48 4.45 -18.14
N GLN A 113 -8.60 3.12 -18.34
CA GLN A 113 -9.70 2.31 -17.81
C GLN A 113 -9.76 2.35 -16.28
N THR A 114 -8.63 2.13 -15.61
CA THR A 114 -8.58 2.11 -14.15
C THR A 114 -8.79 3.49 -13.55
N SER A 115 -8.28 4.55 -14.21
CA SER A 115 -8.52 5.93 -13.80
C SER A 115 -9.98 6.35 -13.92
N GLU A 116 -10.66 5.96 -15.00
CA GLU A 116 -12.10 6.18 -15.15
C GLU A 116 -12.87 5.50 -14.02
N ALA A 117 -12.57 4.23 -13.75
CA ALA A 117 -13.23 3.47 -12.69
C ALA A 117 -13.02 4.09 -11.30
N ILE A 118 -11.78 4.46 -10.93
CA ILE A 118 -11.51 4.98 -9.59
C ILE A 118 -12.12 6.37 -9.36
N ARG A 119 -12.24 7.20 -10.41
CA ARG A 119 -12.85 8.53 -10.34
C ARG A 119 -14.38 8.50 -10.10
N CYS A 120 -15.05 7.38 -10.36
CA CYS A 120 -16.51 7.29 -10.22
C CYS A 120 -17.03 7.55 -8.80
N ALA A 121 -16.24 7.27 -7.76
CA ALA A 121 -16.60 7.55 -6.38
C ALA A 121 -15.35 7.55 -5.48
N ALA A 122 -15.47 8.11 -4.28
CA ALA A 122 -14.39 8.13 -3.30
C ALA A 122 -14.00 6.71 -2.85
N VAL A 123 -12.71 6.48 -2.66
CA VAL A 123 -12.16 5.29 -2.01
C VAL A 123 -12.38 5.39 -0.51
N ASP A 124 -12.78 4.29 0.11
CA ASP A 124 -13.09 4.25 1.54
C ASP A 124 -11.86 3.98 2.40
N VAL A 125 -11.03 3.03 1.97
CA VAL A 125 -9.80 2.72 2.68
C VAL A 125 -8.71 2.30 1.70
N ALA A 126 -7.48 2.76 1.94
CA ALA A 126 -6.29 2.35 1.20
C ALA A 126 -5.35 1.57 2.13
N PHE A 127 -4.93 0.38 1.70
CA PHE A 127 -3.86 -0.40 2.33
C PHE A 127 -2.59 -0.16 1.54
N VAL A 128 -1.57 0.37 2.19
CA VAL A 128 -0.31 0.74 1.56
C VAL A 128 0.89 0.20 2.35
N GLY A 129 2.03 0.06 1.68
CA GLY A 129 3.32 -0.16 2.31
C GLY A 129 4.19 1.09 2.23
N ILE A 130 5.36 1.05 2.86
CA ILE A 130 6.43 2.05 2.69
C ILE A 130 7.69 1.29 2.28
N GLY A 131 8.30 1.69 1.17
CA GLY A 131 9.54 1.10 0.68
C GLY A 131 10.75 1.46 1.53
N GLU A 132 11.89 0.81 1.26
CA GLU A 132 13.15 1.05 2.01
C GLU A 132 13.76 2.42 1.74
N ASN A 133 13.49 3.01 0.56
CA ASN A 133 13.82 4.39 0.21
C ASN A 133 12.70 5.39 0.58
N GLY A 134 11.65 4.97 1.29
CA GLY A 134 10.51 5.79 1.68
C GLY A 134 9.43 5.94 0.60
N HIS A 135 9.47 5.18 -0.49
CA HIS A 135 8.46 5.26 -1.54
C HIS A 135 7.06 4.84 -1.06
N LEU A 136 6.04 5.40 -1.69
CA LEU A 136 4.63 5.06 -1.52
C LEU A 136 4.08 4.58 -2.86
N ALA A 137 3.58 3.34 -2.95
CA ALA A 137 3.42 2.63 -4.21
C ALA A 137 4.77 2.60 -4.96
N PHE A 138 4.82 2.67 -6.28
CA PHE A 138 6.08 2.86 -7.00
C PHE A 138 6.45 4.34 -7.23
N ASN A 139 6.03 5.25 -6.35
CA ASN A 139 6.48 6.64 -6.39
C ASN A 139 7.81 6.78 -5.65
N ASP A 140 8.92 6.46 -6.33
CA ASP A 140 10.29 6.56 -5.81
C ASP A 140 10.72 8.03 -5.59
N PRO A 141 11.70 8.30 -4.69
CA PRO A 141 12.25 9.63 -4.50
C PRO A 141 12.99 10.19 -5.75
N PRO A 142 12.78 11.47 -6.13
CA PRO A 142 11.79 12.39 -5.60
C PRO A 142 10.41 12.17 -6.24
N ALA A 143 9.40 11.88 -5.41
CA ALA A 143 8.07 11.60 -5.91
C ALA A 143 7.32 12.83 -6.40
N ASP A 144 6.44 12.65 -7.39
CA ASP A 144 5.53 13.69 -7.84
C ASP A 144 4.36 13.86 -6.86
N PHE A 145 4.36 14.99 -6.12
CA PHE A 145 3.26 15.38 -5.23
C PHE A 145 2.21 16.26 -5.91
N VAL A 146 2.34 16.52 -7.22
CA VAL A 146 1.53 17.52 -7.93
C VAL A 146 0.50 16.88 -8.86
N THR A 147 0.85 15.80 -9.54
CA THR A 147 -0.02 15.16 -10.52
C THR A 147 -1.38 14.77 -9.94
N GLU A 148 -2.46 15.11 -10.67
CA GLU A 148 -3.84 14.74 -10.32
C GLU A 148 -4.30 13.45 -11.02
N GLU A 149 -3.47 12.90 -11.91
CA GLU A 149 -3.78 11.62 -12.56
C GLU A 149 -3.81 10.50 -11.53
N PRO A 150 -4.84 9.64 -11.53
CA PRO A 150 -4.93 8.54 -10.56
C PRO A 150 -3.81 7.52 -10.70
N TYR A 151 -3.46 7.20 -11.94
CA TYR A 151 -2.39 6.26 -12.27
C TYR A 151 -1.42 6.87 -13.27
N ILE A 152 -0.15 6.57 -13.11
CA ILE A 152 0.96 7.08 -13.94
C ILE A 152 1.91 5.94 -14.29
N VAL A 153 2.65 6.09 -15.39
CA VAL A 153 3.83 5.26 -15.66
C VAL A 153 5.02 5.88 -14.93
N VAL A 154 5.77 5.05 -14.24
CA VAL A 154 6.98 5.45 -13.50
C VAL A 154 8.19 4.62 -13.94
N GLU A 155 9.37 5.22 -13.87
CA GLU A 155 10.65 4.50 -13.93
C GLU A 155 11.03 4.09 -12.50
N LEU A 156 11.39 2.82 -12.32
CA LEU A 156 11.80 2.31 -11.00
C LEU A 156 13.27 2.61 -10.76
N ASP A 157 13.58 3.18 -9.61
CA ASP A 157 14.97 3.41 -9.23
C ASP A 157 15.72 2.10 -8.92
N GLU A 158 17.04 2.17 -8.84
CA GLU A 158 17.86 0.98 -8.61
C GLU A 158 17.68 0.43 -7.20
N ILE A 159 17.43 1.29 -6.20
CA ILE A 159 17.21 0.88 -4.80
C ILE A 159 15.91 0.07 -4.71
N CYS A 160 14.82 0.60 -5.28
CA CYS A 160 13.55 -0.09 -5.36
C CYS A 160 13.69 -1.46 -6.06
N ARG A 161 14.40 -1.52 -7.19
CA ARG A 161 14.61 -2.77 -7.93
C ARG A 161 15.50 -3.76 -7.17
N ARG A 162 16.54 -3.31 -6.45
CA ARG A 162 17.37 -4.15 -5.59
C ARG A 162 16.57 -4.77 -4.44
N GLN A 163 15.69 -3.99 -3.81
CA GLN A 163 14.78 -4.51 -2.78
C GLN A 163 14.00 -5.73 -3.29
N GLN A 164 13.51 -5.72 -4.54
CA GLN A 164 12.76 -6.83 -5.12
C GLN A 164 13.61 -8.11 -5.30
N VAL A 165 14.91 -7.97 -5.54
CA VAL A 165 15.86 -9.10 -5.59
C VAL A 165 16.13 -9.62 -4.18
N GLU A 166 16.35 -8.73 -3.22
CA GLU A 166 16.64 -9.07 -1.81
C GLU A 166 15.42 -9.74 -1.13
N GLU A 167 14.22 -9.33 -1.47
CA GLU A 167 12.97 -9.98 -1.05
C GLU A 167 12.71 -11.33 -1.76
N GLY A 168 13.55 -11.70 -2.75
CA GLY A 168 13.49 -12.99 -3.45
C GLY A 168 12.44 -13.07 -4.56
N TRP A 169 11.83 -11.96 -4.97
CA TRP A 169 10.86 -11.91 -6.07
C TRP A 169 11.49 -12.10 -7.44
N PHE A 170 12.73 -11.63 -7.61
CA PHE A 170 13.50 -11.80 -8.84
C PHE A 170 14.90 -12.36 -8.55
N PRO A 171 15.44 -13.22 -9.43
CA PRO A 171 16.76 -13.82 -9.22
C PRO A 171 17.92 -12.84 -9.41
N LEU A 172 17.73 -11.79 -10.22
CA LEU A 172 18.78 -10.83 -10.62
C LEU A 172 18.15 -9.46 -10.91
N LEU A 173 18.91 -8.39 -10.72
CA LEU A 173 18.46 -7.00 -10.95
C LEU A 173 18.01 -6.74 -12.40
N GLU A 174 18.68 -7.36 -13.37
CA GLU A 174 18.35 -7.22 -14.81
C GLU A 174 16.99 -7.84 -15.17
N LYS A 175 16.47 -8.73 -14.33
CA LYS A 175 15.15 -9.35 -14.49
C LYS A 175 14.03 -8.52 -13.90
N VAL A 176 14.33 -7.58 -13.02
CA VAL A 176 13.33 -6.65 -12.47
C VAL A 176 12.96 -5.64 -13.56
N PRO A 177 11.68 -5.50 -13.91
CA PRO A 177 11.24 -4.48 -14.87
C PRO A 177 11.73 -3.08 -14.48
N ARG A 178 11.97 -2.24 -15.48
CA ARG A 178 12.40 -0.85 -15.25
C ARG A 178 11.24 0.12 -15.10
N ARG A 179 10.04 -0.27 -15.54
CA ARG A 179 8.86 0.58 -15.52
C ARG A 179 7.70 -0.13 -14.84
N ALA A 180 6.84 0.67 -14.23
CA ALA A 180 5.63 0.20 -13.60
C ALA A 180 4.47 1.17 -13.88
N ILE A 181 3.23 0.69 -13.75
CA ILE A 181 2.05 1.52 -13.52
C ILE A 181 1.93 1.69 -12.01
N SER A 182 1.85 2.91 -11.55
CA SER A 182 1.70 3.23 -10.13
C SER A 182 0.50 4.13 -9.90
N MET A 183 -0.24 3.90 -8.83
CA MET A 183 -1.16 4.91 -8.33
C MET A 183 -0.36 6.13 -7.87
N SER A 184 -0.80 7.33 -8.24
CA SER A 184 -0.13 8.55 -7.83
C SER A 184 -0.30 8.81 -6.33
N VAL A 185 0.65 9.55 -5.75
CA VAL A 185 0.60 9.95 -4.34
C VAL A 185 -0.73 10.67 -4.02
N LYS A 186 -1.15 11.60 -4.87
CA LYS A 186 -2.41 12.32 -4.67
C LYS A 186 -3.64 11.41 -4.71
N GLN A 187 -3.65 10.39 -5.56
CA GLN A 187 -4.78 9.47 -5.60
C GLN A 187 -4.86 8.63 -4.32
N VAL A 188 -3.72 8.19 -3.78
CA VAL A 188 -3.68 7.51 -2.47
C VAL A 188 -4.26 8.42 -1.38
N LEU A 189 -3.86 9.70 -1.35
CA LEU A 189 -4.34 10.67 -0.35
C LEU A 189 -5.83 11.02 -0.48
N LYS A 190 -6.49 10.69 -1.59
CA LYS A 190 -7.95 10.86 -1.74
C LYS A 190 -8.77 9.78 -1.03
N ALA A 191 -8.16 8.71 -0.52
CA ALA A 191 -8.86 7.72 0.29
C ALA A 191 -9.34 8.36 1.61
N LYS A 192 -10.50 7.94 2.12
CA LYS A 192 -11.05 8.47 3.39
C LYS A 192 -10.24 8.04 4.60
N GLU A 193 -9.64 6.87 4.50
CA GLU A 193 -8.79 6.26 5.54
C GLU A 193 -7.59 5.59 4.86
N ILE A 194 -6.40 5.76 5.42
CA ILE A 194 -5.18 5.11 4.92
C ILE A 194 -4.57 4.30 6.04
N LEU A 195 -4.33 3.02 5.77
CA LEU A 195 -3.61 2.12 6.67
C LEU A 195 -2.27 1.78 6.01
N ALA A 196 -1.18 2.27 6.58
CA ALA A 196 0.17 1.93 6.15
C ALA A 196 0.72 0.79 7.01
N ILE A 197 0.98 -0.35 6.41
CA ILE A 197 1.44 -1.58 7.06
C ILE A 197 2.94 -1.76 6.79
N VAL A 198 3.77 -1.54 7.80
CA VAL A 198 5.23 -1.38 7.61
C VAL A 198 6.02 -2.16 8.67
N PRO A 199 6.08 -3.49 8.58
CA PRO A 199 6.89 -4.31 9.48
C PRO A 199 8.35 -4.44 9.02
N GLY A 200 9.25 -4.70 9.98
CA GLY A 200 10.60 -5.18 9.75
C GLY A 200 11.69 -4.10 9.74
N HIS A 201 12.88 -4.50 10.16
CA HIS A 201 14.03 -3.61 10.42
C HIS A 201 14.54 -2.84 9.18
N LEU A 202 14.40 -3.41 7.98
CA LEU A 202 14.81 -2.76 6.73
C LEU A 202 14.03 -1.46 6.45
N LYS A 203 12.89 -1.28 7.12
CA LYS A 203 12.05 -0.07 6.98
C LYS A 203 12.42 1.03 7.96
N ALA A 204 13.26 0.76 8.96
CA ALA A 204 13.52 1.69 10.07
C ALA A 204 14.09 3.04 9.62
N VAL A 205 15.03 3.06 8.66
CA VAL A 205 15.60 4.31 8.11
C VAL A 205 14.54 5.13 7.39
N ALA A 206 13.72 4.49 6.55
CA ALA A 206 12.65 5.16 5.83
C ALA A 206 11.58 5.70 6.79
N ILE A 207 11.22 4.94 7.83
CA ILE A 207 10.27 5.38 8.87
C ILE A 207 10.80 6.60 9.61
N GLN A 208 12.07 6.60 10.01
CA GLN A 208 12.67 7.77 10.65
C GLN A 208 12.60 8.99 9.74
N ALA A 209 13.07 8.88 8.48
CA ALA A 209 13.06 9.99 7.53
C ALA A 209 11.64 10.50 7.23
N CYS A 210 10.66 9.60 7.05
CA CYS A 210 9.29 9.98 6.74
C CYS A 210 8.55 10.65 7.90
N PHE A 211 8.86 10.29 9.15
CA PHE A 211 8.04 10.73 10.30
C PHE A 211 8.75 11.69 11.25
N GLU A 212 10.06 11.89 11.13
CA GLU A 212 10.82 12.85 11.95
C GLU A 212 11.35 14.04 11.16
N ASP A 213 11.63 13.90 9.85
CA ASP A 213 12.09 14.99 9.01
C ASP A 213 10.91 15.79 8.40
N ALA A 214 11.20 16.82 7.60
CA ALA A 214 10.17 17.58 6.91
C ALA A 214 9.45 16.75 5.87
N VAL A 215 8.14 17.01 5.64
CA VAL A 215 7.40 16.40 4.52
C VAL A 215 8.06 16.81 3.21
N SER A 216 8.50 15.83 2.43
CA SER A 216 9.32 16.07 1.24
C SER A 216 9.12 14.97 0.18
N PRO A 217 9.15 15.32 -1.11
CA PRO A 217 9.24 14.34 -2.21
C PRO A 217 10.44 13.39 -2.11
N ALA A 218 11.53 13.78 -1.41
CA ALA A 218 12.70 12.93 -1.17
C ALA A 218 12.42 11.81 -0.15
N ALA A 219 11.35 11.91 0.63
CA ALA A 219 10.82 10.87 1.51
C ALA A 219 9.31 10.74 1.24
N PRO A 220 8.90 10.09 0.14
CA PRO A 220 7.54 10.18 -0.40
C PRO A 220 6.44 9.86 0.61
N ALA A 221 6.60 8.83 1.44
CA ALA A 221 5.61 8.46 2.44
C ALA A 221 5.46 9.49 3.57
N SER A 222 6.38 10.48 3.70
CA SER A 222 6.23 11.59 4.63
C SER A 222 4.94 12.39 4.41
N ILE A 223 4.41 12.39 3.18
CA ILE A 223 3.16 13.06 2.81
C ILE A 223 1.95 12.50 3.57
N LEU A 224 1.99 11.25 4.05
CA LEU A 224 0.94 10.64 4.86
C LEU A 224 0.66 11.44 6.14
N ARG A 225 1.62 12.23 6.61
CA ARG A 225 1.47 13.15 7.75
C ARG A 225 0.45 14.25 7.51
N THR A 226 0.18 14.58 6.26
CA THR A 226 -0.81 15.60 5.89
C THR A 226 -2.23 15.04 5.82
N HIS A 227 -2.38 13.70 5.83
CA HIS A 227 -3.68 13.07 5.74
C HIS A 227 -4.36 13.02 7.12
N PRO A 228 -5.62 13.50 7.25
CA PRO A 228 -6.29 13.59 8.56
C PRO A 228 -6.55 12.23 9.20
N ASN A 229 -6.72 11.19 8.40
CA ASN A 229 -7.11 9.86 8.85
C ASN A 229 -6.16 8.77 8.28
N ALA A 230 -4.85 8.95 8.54
CA ALA A 230 -3.83 7.95 8.25
C ALA A 230 -3.40 7.27 9.55
N ALA A 231 -3.35 5.93 9.52
CA ALA A 231 -2.80 5.10 10.59
C ALA A 231 -1.57 4.35 10.07
N ILE A 232 -0.46 4.50 10.75
CA ILE A 232 0.83 3.90 10.41
C ILE A 232 1.10 2.77 11.39
N TYR A 233 1.03 1.54 10.92
CA TYR A 233 1.27 0.33 11.69
C TYR A 233 2.72 -0.08 11.57
N LEU A 234 3.44 -0.04 12.68
CA LEU A 234 4.85 -0.41 12.82
C LEU A 234 4.98 -1.59 13.79
N ASP A 235 6.04 -2.36 13.63
CA ASP A 235 6.56 -3.23 14.69
C ASP A 235 7.77 -2.57 15.37
N LYS A 236 8.28 -3.21 16.43
CA LYS A 236 9.47 -2.70 17.14
C LYS A 236 10.70 -2.58 16.23
N GLU A 237 10.81 -3.44 15.23
CA GLU A 237 11.93 -3.44 14.31
C GLU A 237 11.88 -2.22 13.36
N SER A 238 10.74 -1.98 12.72
CA SER A 238 10.57 -0.82 11.83
C SER A 238 10.55 0.51 12.59
N ALA A 239 10.18 0.52 13.88
CA ALA A 239 10.20 1.69 14.74
C ALA A 239 11.55 1.94 15.44
N SER A 240 12.56 1.06 15.24
CA SER A 240 13.77 1.01 16.06
C SER A 240 14.67 2.27 15.99
N LEU A 241 14.57 3.05 14.93
CA LEU A 241 15.33 4.29 14.76
C LEU A 241 14.54 5.57 15.12
N LEU A 242 13.27 5.45 15.52
CA LEU A 242 12.50 6.60 15.99
C LEU A 242 13.07 7.14 17.29
N LYS A 243 13.17 8.47 17.39
CA LYS A 243 13.69 9.14 18.59
C LYS A 243 12.79 8.93 19.79
N SER A 244 13.39 8.92 20.98
CA SER A 244 12.66 8.76 22.24
C SER A 244 11.59 9.84 22.47
N GLU A 245 11.76 11.04 21.89
CA GLU A 245 10.76 12.12 21.94
C GLU A 245 9.53 11.76 21.11
N THR A 246 9.76 11.26 19.88
CA THR A 246 8.69 10.77 18.99
C THR A 246 7.91 9.66 19.66
N LEU A 247 8.60 8.65 20.20
CA LEU A 247 7.99 7.52 20.90
C LEU A 247 7.15 7.96 22.11
N ARG A 248 7.65 8.93 22.91
CA ARG A 248 6.90 9.50 24.05
C ARG A 248 5.66 10.27 23.60
N ALA A 249 5.75 11.07 22.54
CA ALA A 249 4.60 11.79 22.00
C ALA A 249 3.50 10.83 21.53
N LEU A 250 3.87 9.70 20.92
CA LEU A 250 2.93 8.66 20.50
C LEU A 250 2.23 7.97 21.67
N ALA A 251 2.96 7.67 22.76
CA ALA A 251 2.40 7.03 23.94
C ALA A 251 1.36 7.90 24.70
N HIS A 252 1.35 9.22 24.48
CA HIS A 252 0.38 10.13 25.10
C HIS A 252 -0.83 10.43 24.19
N SER A 253 -0.84 9.88 22.95
CA SER A 253 -1.90 10.13 21.95
C SER A 253 -2.88 8.95 21.83
N THR A 254 -2.68 7.88 22.60
CA THR A 254 -3.52 6.70 22.72
C THR A 254 -4.35 6.76 23.97
#